data_9dae07897abd93d943f193157f2898ec
#
_entry.id   9dae07897abd93d943f193157f2898ec
#
_cell.length_a   1.000
_cell.length_b   1.000
_cell.length_c   1.000
_cell.angle_alpha   90.00
_cell.angle_beta   90.00
_cell.angle_gamma   90.00
#
_symmetry.space_group_name_H-M   'P 1'
#
loop_
_entity.id
_entity.type
_entity.pdbx_description
1 polymer ?
#
loop_
_entity_poly.entity_id
_entity_poly.type
_entity_poly.pdbx_seq_one_letter_code
_entity_poly.pdbx_strand_id
1 'polypeptide(L)'
;MDLFIIFKSIIKAGPTVLLPIVIFLFAVCFRLSIGKAIQSALTVGAAFAGLKLVIEFLAKSLGPATKAMVTHMGVQLNVIDMGFATVAAIGWSSPIVPLMVLALLGTNIALLLLNKTNTLTVDIWNYHHALTVGTFVYFETDNVTVAVAAAACTGMFVYKMADWASPLVSKYYKLPGVTIPAIHALMNLPIAVPINWLFDRIPGFNKIDFNMETLRKYFGVFGQPLMIGLILGVGIGFLSGYDPYQAFGLGINMAAAMMLLPKMTHLFVEGLKPISEQARKVTDKKFKGRKILIGLDPAVLLGDAAVITTALLMVPILLGLAVIIPGNKLLPFADLAALPYKVAMVVALTNGNIFRSLILCTIAFIPYFYLGTWTAPMVTAAATTVGLGDSIPAGMMISSLTGTTMPITFIIYKVFVGNLMITVPILLGVFFAIWFFMEKKVMPKVELRDSI
;
A
#
# COMPACT_ATOMS: atom_id res chain seq x y z
N MET A 1 22.95 3.09 -28.42
CA MET A 1 22.12 2.22 -27.56
C MET A 1 20.83 2.99 -27.31
N ASP A 2 19.69 2.46 -27.79
CA ASP A 2 18.42 3.17 -27.74
C ASP A 2 18.02 3.52 -26.29
N LEU A 3 17.70 4.78 -26.06
CA LEU A 3 17.24 5.29 -24.75
C LEU A 3 16.08 4.44 -24.19
N PHE A 4 15.27 3.88 -25.09
CA PHE A 4 14.17 2.97 -24.79
C PHE A 4 14.65 1.63 -24.22
N ILE A 5 15.76 1.07 -24.74
CA ILE A 5 16.33 -0.18 -24.25
C ILE A 5 16.91 0.03 -22.84
N ILE A 6 17.59 1.15 -22.61
CA ILE A 6 18.11 1.52 -21.28
C ILE A 6 16.98 1.66 -20.29
N PHE A 7 15.91 2.39 -20.63
CA PHE A 7 14.75 2.60 -19.79
C PHE A 7 14.05 1.27 -19.42
N LYS A 8 13.87 0.40 -20.43
CA LYS A 8 13.29 -0.94 -20.22
C LYS A 8 14.17 -1.83 -19.34
N SER A 9 15.50 -1.73 -19.47
CA SER A 9 16.46 -2.48 -18.64
C SER A 9 16.47 -1.99 -17.19
N ILE A 10 16.37 -0.67 -16.96
CA ILE A 10 16.28 -0.08 -15.62
C ILE A 10 14.99 -0.50 -14.92
N ILE A 11 13.86 -0.49 -15.63
CA ILE A 11 12.57 -0.97 -15.07
C ILE A 11 12.65 -2.46 -14.72
N LYS A 12 13.25 -3.29 -15.59
CA LYS A 12 13.46 -4.73 -15.34
C LYS A 12 14.35 -5.02 -14.14
N ALA A 13 15.29 -4.13 -13.82
CA ALA A 13 16.19 -4.28 -12.68
C ALA A 13 15.43 -4.17 -11.31
N GLY A 14 14.21 -3.69 -11.35
CA GLY A 14 13.33 -3.60 -10.19
C GLY A 14 13.70 -2.49 -9.18
N PRO A 15 12.87 -2.32 -8.14
CA PRO A 15 12.99 -1.19 -7.21
C PRO A 15 14.30 -1.18 -6.42
N THR A 16 14.91 -2.33 -6.17
CA THR A 16 16.17 -2.43 -5.42
C THR A 16 17.34 -1.73 -6.11
N VAL A 17 17.35 -1.69 -7.45
CA VAL A 17 18.37 -1.01 -8.25
C VAL A 17 17.91 0.40 -8.62
N LEU A 18 16.65 0.54 -9.00
CA LEU A 18 16.09 1.82 -9.44
C LEU A 18 16.07 2.85 -8.32
N LEU A 19 15.66 2.47 -7.10
CA LEU A 19 15.50 3.40 -5.99
C LEU A 19 16.80 4.12 -5.60
N PRO A 20 17.96 3.45 -5.40
CA PRO A 20 19.22 4.14 -5.15
C PRO A 20 19.60 5.13 -6.24
N ILE A 21 19.41 4.78 -7.52
CA ILE A 21 19.70 5.66 -8.65
C ILE A 21 18.84 6.93 -8.58
N VAL A 22 17.54 6.75 -8.38
CA VAL A 22 16.60 7.88 -8.26
C VAL A 22 16.94 8.76 -7.05
N ILE A 23 17.23 8.16 -5.90
CA ILE A 23 17.64 8.87 -4.68
C ILE A 23 18.95 9.65 -4.89
N PHE A 24 19.93 9.06 -5.58
CA PHE A 24 21.16 9.75 -5.93
C PHE A 24 20.89 10.99 -6.80
N LEU A 25 20.14 10.81 -7.90
CA LEU A 25 19.78 11.91 -8.79
C LEU A 25 19.03 13.03 -8.05
N PHE A 26 18.09 12.66 -7.17
CA PHE A 26 17.38 13.61 -6.29
C PHE A 26 18.33 14.37 -5.38
N ALA A 27 19.22 13.67 -4.70
CA ALA A 27 20.21 14.28 -3.81
C ALA A 27 21.06 15.32 -4.55
N VAL A 28 21.51 14.98 -5.77
CA VAL A 28 22.28 15.90 -6.63
C VAL A 28 21.41 17.08 -7.09
N CYS A 29 20.18 16.86 -7.51
CA CYS A 29 19.23 17.92 -7.89
C CYS A 29 18.99 18.92 -6.74
N PHE A 30 18.95 18.44 -5.51
CA PHE A 30 18.87 19.30 -4.33
C PHE A 30 20.21 19.86 -3.85
N ARG A 31 21.27 19.71 -4.67
CA ARG A 31 22.62 20.24 -4.40
C ARG A 31 23.29 19.63 -3.16
N LEU A 32 23.02 18.40 -2.84
CA LEU A 32 23.81 17.64 -1.88
C LEU A 32 25.18 17.35 -2.48
N SER A 33 26.25 17.34 -1.68
CA SER A 33 27.57 16.97 -2.18
C SER A 33 27.57 15.53 -2.67
N ILE A 34 28.30 15.25 -3.75
CA ILE A 34 28.32 13.95 -4.44
C ILE A 34 28.60 12.80 -3.45
N GLY A 35 29.59 12.96 -2.56
CA GLY A 35 29.91 11.93 -1.56
C GLY A 35 28.73 11.63 -0.63
N LYS A 36 28.03 12.66 -0.12
CA LYS A 36 26.83 12.47 0.71
C LYS A 36 25.67 11.90 -0.12
N ALA A 37 25.52 12.29 -1.38
CA ALA A 37 24.49 11.77 -2.26
C ALA A 37 24.68 10.26 -2.51
N ILE A 38 25.92 9.81 -2.78
CA ILE A 38 26.27 8.39 -2.92
C ILE A 38 26.00 7.64 -1.62
N GLN A 39 26.49 8.14 -0.49
CA GLN A 39 26.26 7.50 0.82
C GLN A 39 24.77 7.35 1.12
N SER A 40 23.99 8.40 0.98
CA SER A 40 22.52 8.36 1.17
C SER A 40 21.85 7.36 0.24
N ALA A 41 22.19 7.37 -1.06
CA ALA A 41 21.62 6.47 -2.05
C ALA A 41 21.93 5.00 -1.73
N LEU A 42 23.17 4.69 -1.36
CA LEU A 42 23.59 3.34 -1.00
C LEU A 42 22.93 2.88 0.31
N THR A 43 22.85 3.74 1.33
CA THR A 43 22.18 3.43 2.60
C THR A 43 20.70 3.14 2.37
N VAL A 44 20.00 3.97 1.59
CA VAL A 44 18.59 3.75 1.21
C VAL A 44 18.43 2.46 0.42
N GLY A 45 19.32 2.19 -0.55
CA GLY A 45 19.28 0.97 -1.36
C GLY A 45 19.49 -0.29 -0.52
N ALA A 46 20.48 -0.29 0.34
CA ALA A 46 20.76 -1.41 1.26
C ALA A 46 19.61 -1.65 2.25
N ALA A 47 19.05 -0.57 2.82
CA ALA A 47 17.91 -0.66 3.71
C ALA A 47 16.65 -1.19 2.99
N PHE A 48 16.40 -0.76 1.76
CA PHE A 48 15.30 -1.25 0.95
C PHE A 48 15.46 -2.73 0.58
N ALA A 49 16.67 -3.14 0.21
CA ALA A 49 16.98 -4.55 -0.03
C ALA A 49 16.75 -5.38 1.24
N GLY A 50 17.18 -4.89 2.40
CA GLY A 50 16.93 -5.53 3.69
C GLY A 50 15.43 -5.62 4.04
N LEU A 51 14.66 -4.54 3.83
CA LEU A 51 13.20 -4.57 3.97
C LEU A 51 12.58 -5.65 3.08
N LYS A 52 12.95 -5.68 1.80
CA LYS A 52 12.45 -6.66 0.83
C LYS A 52 12.75 -8.08 1.29
N LEU A 53 13.98 -8.37 1.73
CA LEU A 53 14.35 -9.70 2.25
C LEU A 53 13.47 -10.14 3.42
N VAL A 54 13.20 -9.24 4.39
CA VAL A 54 12.35 -9.56 5.55
C VAL A 54 10.89 -9.74 5.14
N ILE A 55 10.39 -8.94 4.21
CA ILE A 55 9.03 -9.07 3.67
C ILE A 55 8.88 -10.40 2.91
N GLU A 56 9.84 -10.76 2.07
CA GLU A 56 9.85 -12.05 1.36
C GLU A 56 9.95 -13.24 2.34
N PHE A 57 10.75 -13.11 3.39
CA PHE A 57 10.83 -14.10 4.46
C PHE A 57 9.47 -14.26 5.17
N LEU A 58 8.81 -13.15 5.50
CA LEU A 58 7.46 -13.14 6.07
C LEU A 58 6.46 -13.82 5.14
N ALA A 59 6.47 -13.47 3.85
CA ALA A 59 5.59 -14.04 2.84
C ALA A 59 5.81 -15.55 2.65
N LYS A 60 7.06 -16.00 2.59
CA LYS A 60 7.42 -17.42 2.48
C LYS A 60 7.01 -18.22 3.71
N SER A 61 7.05 -17.61 4.89
CA SER A 61 6.64 -18.27 6.14
C SER A 61 5.13 -18.33 6.28
N LEU A 62 4.44 -17.23 5.96
CA LEU A 62 2.99 -17.11 6.15
C LEU A 62 2.18 -17.77 5.03
N GLY A 63 2.68 -17.79 3.80
CA GLY A 63 1.97 -18.33 2.64
C GLY A 63 1.56 -19.81 2.80
N PRO A 64 2.48 -20.72 3.13
CA PRO A 64 2.13 -22.12 3.38
C PRO A 64 1.13 -22.29 4.54
N ALA A 65 1.30 -21.53 5.63
CA ALA A 65 0.36 -21.57 6.76
C ALA A 65 -1.03 -21.11 6.34
N THR A 66 -1.14 -20.04 5.58
CA THR A 66 -2.43 -19.57 5.04
C THR A 66 -3.10 -20.62 4.17
N LYS A 67 -2.34 -21.26 3.26
CA LYS A 67 -2.84 -22.36 2.43
C LYS A 67 -3.35 -23.52 3.26
N ALA A 68 -2.58 -23.96 4.26
CA ALA A 68 -2.96 -25.01 5.17
C ALA A 68 -4.21 -24.66 5.99
N MET A 69 -4.33 -23.41 6.46
CA MET A 69 -5.50 -22.90 7.17
C MET A 69 -6.76 -22.99 6.33
N VAL A 70 -6.71 -22.56 5.07
CA VAL A 70 -7.82 -22.66 4.12
C VAL A 70 -8.27 -24.10 3.93
N THR A 71 -7.29 -25.01 3.74
CA THR A 71 -7.57 -26.45 3.59
C THR A 71 -8.18 -27.03 4.85
N HIS A 72 -7.63 -26.68 6.02
CA HIS A 72 -8.10 -27.18 7.32
C HIS A 72 -9.53 -26.67 7.65
N MET A 73 -9.85 -25.45 7.27
CA MET A 73 -11.20 -24.87 7.43
C MET A 73 -12.22 -25.38 6.42
N GLY A 74 -11.81 -26.18 5.42
CA GLY A 74 -12.69 -26.74 4.38
C GLY A 74 -13.30 -25.69 3.45
N VAL A 75 -12.67 -24.53 3.31
CA VAL A 75 -13.17 -23.43 2.49
C VAL A 75 -12.89 -23.69 1.02
N GLN A 76 -13.94 -23.76 0.19
CA GLN A 76 -13.84 -23.92 -1.25
C GLN A 76 -14.40 -22.69 -1.96
N LEU A 77 -13.50 -21.86 -2.48
CA LEU A 77 -13.83 -20.68 -3.29
C LEU A 77 -13.09 -20.77 -4.63
N ASN A 78 -13.80 -20.46 -5.71
CA ASN A 78 -13.29 -20.66 -7.08
C ASN A 78 -12.52 -19.46 -7.67
N VAL A 79 -12.31 -18.41 -6.90
CA VAL A 79 -11.45 -17.28 -7.26
C VAL A 79 -10.30 -17.22 -6.25
N ILE A 80 -9.07 -17.37 -6.72
CA ILE A 80 -7.88 -17.30 -5.84
C ILE A 80 -7.20 -15.95 -5.96
N ASP A 81 -6.81 -15.40 -4.83
CA ASP A 81 -5.96 -14.20 -4.76
C ASP A 81 -4.51 -14.56 -5.08
N MET A 82 -4.03 -14.13 -6.24
CA MET A 82 -2.65 -14.33 -6.72
C MET A 82 -1.70 -13.19 -6.28
N GLY A 83 -2.20 -12.22 -5.53
CA GLY A 83 -1.44 -11.14 -4.93
C GLY A 83 -1.11 -9.98 -5.87
N PHE A 84 -0.63 -8.90 -5.23
CA PHE A 84 -0.27 -7.66 -5.92
C PHE A 84 0.82 -7.85 -6.98
N ALA A 85 1.74 -8.80 -6.79
CA ALA A 85 2.83 -9.04 -7.72
C ALA A 85 2.34 -9.50 -9.09
N THR A 86 1.33 -10.38 -9.12
CA THR A 86 0.69 -10.82 -10.37
C THR A 86 -0.03 -9.68 -11.07
N VAL A 87 -0.79 -8.88 -10.32
CA VAL A 87 -1.51 -7.72 -10.88
C VAL A 87 -0.53 -6.64 -11.36
N ALA A 88 0.56 -6.42 -10.64
CA ALA A 88 1.64 -5.54 -11.08
C ALA A 88 2.30 -6.04 -12.38
N ALA A 89 2.57 -7.36 -12.49
CA ALA A 89 3.12 -7.96 -13.69
C ALA A 89 2.20 -7.74 -14.91
N ILE A 90 0.88 -7.90 -14.73
CA ILE A 90 -0.11 -7.59 -15.78
C ILE A 90 -0.01 -6.11 -16.18
N GLY A 91 -0.01 -5.20 -15.21
CA GLY A 91 0.09 -3.76 -15.45
C GLY A 91 1.36 -3.36 -16.22
N TRP A 92 2.52 -3.91 -15.83
CA TRP A 92 3.81 -3.63 -16.47
C TRP A 92 3.99 -4.32 -17.83
N SER A 93 3.19 -5.34 -18.15
CA SER A 93 3.29 -6.09 -19.42
C SER A 93 2.54 -5.43 -20.58
N SER A 94 1.74 -4.40 -20.33
CA SER A 94 0.98 -3.71 -21.37
C SER A 94 1.90 -3.00 -22.38
N PRO A 95 1.62 -3.06 -23.68
CA PRO A 95 2.42 -2.40 -24.71
C PRO A 95 2.42 -0.86 -24.58
N ILE A 96 1.40 -0.29 -23.93
CA ILE A 96 1.23 1.16 -23.75
C ILE A 96 1.86 1.70 -22.45
N VAL A 97 2.58 0.86 -21.68
CA VAL A 97 3.26 1.25 -20.43
C VAL A 97 4.14 2.49 -20.58
N PRO A 98 4.98 2.63 -21.61
CA PRO A 98 5.81 3.83 -21.76
C PRO A 98 4.99 5.12 -21.81
N LEU A 99 3.86 5.11 -22.52
CA LEU A 99 2.96 6.28 -22.62
C LEU A 99 2.29 6.58 -21.29
N MET A 100 1.83 5.54 -20.59
CA MET A 100 1.22 5.70 -19.26
C MET A 100 2.21 6.24 -18.23
N VAL A 101 3.46 5.74 -18.21
CA VAL A 101 4.52 6.26 -17.31
C VAL A 101 4.83 7.72 -17.59
N LEU A 102 4.97 8.10 -18.87
CA LEU A 102 5.17 9.51 -19.24
C LEU A 102 3.99 10.39 -18.85
N ALA A 103 2.76 9.90 -19.00
CA ALA A 103 1.56 10.60 -18.58
C ALA A 103 1.51 10.78 -17.06
N LEU A 104 1.86 9.76 -16.26
CA LEU A 104 1.91 9.83 -14.81
C LEU A 104 2.97 10.84 -14.32
N LEU A 105 4.19 10.78 -14.88
CA LEU A 105 5.25 11.74 -14.58
C LEU A 105 4.84 13.17 -14.96
N GLY A 106 4.35 13.35 -16.19
CA GLY A 106 3.89 14.64 -16.69
C GLY A 106 2.76 15.22 -15.85
N THR A 107 1.79 14.38 -15.45
CA THR A 107 0.68 14.77 -14.58
C THR A 107 1.19 15.20 -13.20
N ASN A 108 2.12 14.45 -12.59
CA ASN A 108 2.68 14.84 -11.30
C ASN A 108 3.41 16.17 -11.35
N ILE A 109 4.26 16.37 -12.37
CA ILE A 109 4.97 17.64 -12.59
C ILE A 109 3.99 18.79 -12.84
N ALA A 110 3.00 18.59 -13.71
CA ALA A 110 2.00 19.61 -14.01
C ALA A 110 1.21 20.04 -12.77
N LEU A 111 0.74 19.09 -11.96
CA LEU A 111 0.04 19.37 -10.72
C LEU A 111 0.91 20.08 -9.69
N LEU A 112 2.20 19.76 -9.61
CA LEU A 112 3.17 20.45 -8.78
C LEU A 112 3.33 21.91 -9.25
N LEU A 113 3.51 22.15 -10.55
CA LEU A 113 3.63 23.51 -11.10
C LEU A 113 2.37 24.34 -10.92
N LEU A 114 1.19 23.73 -11.06
CA LEU A 114 -0.12 24.37 -10.86
C LEU A 114 -0.51 24.51 -9.38
N ASN A 115 0.34 24.13 -8.44
CA ASN A 115 0.06 24.18 -7.00
C ASN A 115 -1.16 23.33 -6.56
N LYS A 116 -1.44 22.22 -7.27
CA LYS A 116 -2.58 21.34 -6.96
C LYS A 116 -2.18 20.12 -6.14
N THR A 117 -0.89 19.79 -6.07
CA THR A 117 -0.31 18.81 -5.14
C THR A 117 1.00 19.33 -4.56
N ASN A 118 1.36 18.85 -3.38
CA ASN A 118 2.68 19.03 -2.77
C ASN A 118 3.55 17.78 -2.90
N THR A 119 2.97 16.67 -3.33
CA THR A 119 3.63 15.38 -3.46
C THR A 119 4.46 15.30 -4.75
N LEU A 120 5.76 15.12 -4.61
CA LEU A 120 6.67 14.78 -5.70
C LEU A 120 6.94 13.28 -5.65
N THR A 121 6.35 12.54 -6.57
CA THR A 121 6.49 11.08 -6.62
C THR A 121 7.81 10.71 -7.26
N VAL A 122 8.70 10.09 -6.48
CA VAL A 122 10.02 9.65 -6.93
C VAL A 122 10.07 8.14 -7.17
N ASP A 123 9.13 7.41 -6.60
CA ASP A 123 9.03 5.97 -6.71
C ASP A 123 8.15 5.57 -7.90
N ILE A 124 8.81 5.36 -9.04
CA ILE A 124 8.16 4.93 -10.28
C ILE A 124 7.59 3.50 -10.15
N TRP A 125 8.12 2.68 -9.25
CA TRP A 125 7.60 1.32 -9.04
C TRP A 125 6.14 1.33 -8.61
N ASN A 126 5.75 2.24 -7.72
CA ASN A 126 4.36 2.37 -7.26
C ASN A 126 3.37 2.84 -8.35
N TYR A 127 3.86 3.19 -9.54
CA TYR A 127 3.00 3.43 -10.69
C TYR A 127 2.25 2.18 -11.14
N HIS A 128 2.70 0.96 -10.75
CA HIS A 128 2.03 -0.29 -11.15
C HIS A 128 0.52 -0.29 -10.89
N HIS A 129 0.04 0.35 -9.83
CA HIS A 129 -1.40 0.46 -9.56
C HIS A 129 -2.15 1.25 -10.64
N ALA A 130 -1.62 2.41 -11.04
CA ALA A 130 -2.21 3.22 -12.09
C ALA A 130 -2.05 2.56 -13.47
N LEU A 131 -0.90 1.92 -13.70
CA LEU A 131 -0.65 1.13 -14.91
C LEU A 131 -1.64 -0.04 -15.03
N THR A 132 -1.95 -0.71 -13.92
CA THR A 132 -2.93 -1.79 -13.88
C THR A 132 -4.32 -1.29 -14.31
N VAL A 133 -4.77 -0.15 -13.76
CA VAL A 133 -6.06 0.45 -14.14
C VAL A 133 -6.07 0.78 -15.63
N GLY A 134 -5.03 1.47 -16.13
CA GLY A 134 -4.91 1.81 -17.55
C GLY A 134 -4.85 0.56 -18.44
N THR A 135 -4.13 -0.48 -18.03
CA THR A 135 -4.02 -1.74 -18.78
C THR A 135 -5.37 -2.45 -18.90
N PHE A 136 -6.14 -2.51 -17.81
CA PHE A 136 -7.47 -3.11 -17.87
C PHE A 136 -8.46 -2.28 -18.71
N VAL A 137 -8.38 -0.95 -18.65
CA VAL A 137 -9.14 -0.08 -19.56
C VAL A 137 -8.72 -0.32 -21.01
N TYR A 138 -7.43 -0.49 -21.29
CA TYR A 138 -6.93 -0.79 -22.63
C TYR A 138 -7.46 -2.12 -23.16
N PHE A 139 -7.40 -3.18 -22.37
CA PHE A 139 -7.89 -4.50 -22.76
C PHE A 139 -9.40 -4.54 -23.00
N GLU A 140 -10.17 -3.71 -22.31
CA GLU A 140 -11.63 -3.65 -22.45
C GLU A 140 -12.07 -2.75 -23.62
N THR A 141 -11.35 -1.65 -23.87
CA THR A 141 -11.78 -0.61 -24.83
C THR A 141 -10.98 -0.58 -26.12
N ASP A 142 -9.83 -1.25 -26.16
CA ASP A 142 -8.81 -1.17 -27.24
C ASP A 142 -8.43 0.29 -27.62
N ASN A 143 -8.58 1.22 -26.64
CA ASN A 143 -8.36 2.64 -26.87
C ASN A 143 -7.21 3.17 -26.00
N VAL A 144 -6.06 3.44 -26.65
CA VAL A 144 -4.84 3.95 -25.99
C VAL A 144 -5.09 5.26 -25.25
N THR A 145 -5.82 6.20 -25.86
CA THR A 145 -6.06 7.52 -25.27
C THR A 145 -6.88 7.42 -23.99
N VAL A 146 -7.94 6.62 -24.00
CA VAL A 146 -8.81 6.39 -22.85
C VAL A 146 -8.03 5.68 -21.73
N ALA A 147 -7.21 4.69 -22.06
CA ALA A 147 -6.39 3.96 -21.12
C ALA A 147 -5.32 4.83 -20.45
N VAL A 148 -4.61 5.66 -21.22
CA VAL A 148 -3.62 6.61 -20.70
C VAL A 148 -4.29 7.66 -19.82
N ALA A 149 -5.46 8.15 -20.20
CA ALA A 149 -6.25 9.07 -19.38
C ALA A 149 -6.69 8.43 -18.05
N ALA A 150 -7.11 7.17 -18.05
CA ALA A 150 -7.45 6.42 -16.84
C ALA A 150 -6.26 6.27 -15.89
N ALA A 151 -5.08 5.93 -16.43
CA ALA A 151 -3.85 5.87 -15.64
C ALA A 151 -3.48 7.24 -15.04
N ALA A 152 -3.52 8.31 -15.84
CA ALA A 152 -3.25 9.68 -15.40
C ALA A 152 -4.24 10.13 -14.32
N CYS A 153 -5.54 9.86 -14.50
CA CYS A 153 -6.59 10.15 -13.52
C CYS A 153 -6.34 9.40 -12.20
N THR A 154 -5.94 8.13 -12.26
CA THR A 154 -5.57 7.35 -11.08
C THR A 154 -4.37 7.99 -10.37
N GLY A 155 -3.34 8.42 -11.10
CA GLY A 155 -2.20 9.16 -10.56
C GLY A 155 -2.61 10.44 -9.85
N MET A 156 -3.44 11.29 -10.49
CA MET A 156 -3.96 12.53 -9.89
C MET A 156 -4.65 12.28 -8.55
N PHE A 157 -5.48 11.24 -8.50
CA PHE A 157 -6.19 10.85 -7.28
C PHE A 157 -5.21 10.45 -6.18
N VAL A 158 -4.22 9.63 -6.51
CA VAL A 158 -3.20 9.15 -5.57
C VAL A 158 -2.35 10.28 -5.02
N TYR A 159 -1.90 11.21 -5.87
CA TYR A 159 -1.08 12.34 -5.43
C TYR A 159 -1.86 13.24 -4.46
N LYS A 160 -3.14 13.49 -4.74
CA LYS A 160 -3.98 14.27 -3.84
C LYS A 160 -4.28 13.55 -2.52
N MET A 161 -4.56 12.26 -2.56
CA MET A 161 -4.72 11.47 -1.35
C MET A 161 -3.45 11.41 -0.50
N ALA A 162 -2.28 11.34 -1.14
CA ALA A 162 -1.00 11.40 -0.45
C ALA A 162 -0.78 12.74 0.26
N ASP A 163 -1.17 13.86 -0.36
CA ASP A 163 -1.16 15.19 0.30
C ASP A 163 -2.02 15.17 1.57
N TRP A 164 -3.26 14.69 1.49
CA TRP A 164 -4.19 14.64 2.62
C TRP A 164 -3.71 13.71 3.73
N ALA A 165 -3.02 12.63 3.38
CA ALA A 165 -2.50 11.66 4.33
C ALA A 165 -1.12 12.05 4.91
N SER A 166 -0.44 13.04 4.34
CA SER A 166 0.93 13.43 4.76
C SER A 166 1.06 13.82 6.24
N PRO A 167 0.06 14.43 6.91
CA PRO A 167 0.15 14.67 8.35
C PRO A 167 0.21 13.37 9.17
N LEU A 168 -0.47 12.30 8.74
CA LEU A 168 -0.39 11.00 9.41
C LEU A 168 1.03 10.42 9.30
N VAL A 169 1.66 10.55 8.13
CA VAL A 169 3.04 10.11 7.90
C VAL A 169 4.01 10.92 8.76
N SER A 170 3.87 12.24 8.77
CA SER A 170 4.75 13.13 9.53
C SER A 170 4.63 12.93 11.04
N LYS A 171 3.40 12.82 11.56
CA LYS A 171 3.14 12.79 13.01
C LYS A 171 3.29 11.41 13.61
N TYR A 172 2.63 10.41 13.05
CA TYR A 172 2.65 9.06 13.59
C TYR A 172 3.99 8.36 13.31
N TYR A 173 4.41 8.32 12.04
CA TYR A 173 5.65 7.65 11.66
C TYR A 173 6.92 8.49 11.88
N LYS A 174 6.79 9.75 12.30
CA LYS A 174 7.92 10.67 12.53
C LYS A 174 8.78 10.90 11.28
N LEU A 175 8.12 10.97 10.10
CA LEU A 175 8.74 11.17 8.78
C LEU A 175 8.34 12.54 8.19
N PRO A 176 8.86 13.66 8.72
CA PRO A 176 8.54 15.00 8.21
C PRO A 176 9.08 15.19 6.79
N GLY A 177 8.29 15.79 5.91
CA GLY A 177 8.66 16.02 4.51
C GLY A 177 8.47 14.81 3.59
N VAL A 178 7.93 13.72 4.11
CA VAL A 178 7.63 12.48 3.37
C VAL A 178 6.13 12.32 3.20
N THR A 179 5.74 11.73 2.08
CA THR A 179 4.37 11.27 1.80
C THR A 179 4.41 9.90 1.11
N ILE A 180 3.27 9.23 1.06
CA ILE A 180 3.17 7.87 0.53
C ILE A 180 2.15 7.84 -0.61
N PRO A 181 2.57 8.13 -1.85
CA PRO A 181 1.69 8.08 -3.03
C PRO A 181 1.51 6.66 -3.55
N ALA A 182 1.07 5.75 -2.68
CA ALA A 182 0.86 4.34 -3.01
C ALA A 182 -0.59 3.94 -2.73
N ILE A 183 -1.27 3.48 -3.78
CA ILE A 183 -2.71 3.16 -3.73
C ILE A 183 -3.02 2.16 -2.63
N HIS A 184 -2.28 1.07 -2.54
CA HIS A 184 -2.55 0.01 -1.57
C HIS A 184 -2.44 0.47 -0.10
N ALA A 185 -1.67 1.51 0.19
CA ALA A 185 -1.61 2.10 1.52
C ALA A 185 -2.77 3.09 1.79
N LEU A 186 -3.21 3.82 0.76
CA LEU A 186 -4.15 4.93 0.90
C LEU A 186 -5.62 4.54 0.76
N MET A 187 -5.93 3.44 0.02
CA MET A 187 -7.29 3.14 -0.41
C MET A 187 -8.27 2.79 0.70
N ASN A 188 -7.79 2.38 1.86
CA ASN A 188 -8.66 2.14 3.01
C ASN A 188 -9.06 3.44 3.74
N LEU A 189 -8.31 4.54 3.57
CA LEU A 189 -8.60 5.81 4.23
C LEU A 189 -9.97 6.41 3.89
N PRO A 190 -10.45 6.42 2.64
CA PRO A 190 -11.77 6.94 2.30
C PRO A 190 -12.93 6.28 3.06
N ILE A 191 -12.77 5.01 3.43
CA ILE A 191 -13.73 4.26 4.24
C ILE A 191 -13.42 4.43 5.73
N ALA A 192 -12.16 4.27 6.12
CA ALA A 192 -11.77 4.30 7.52
C ALA A 192 -11.96 5.67 8.18
N VAL A 193 -11.69 6.76 7.47
CA VAL A 193 -11.77 8.13 8.00
C VAL A 193 -13.18 8.50 8.48
N PRO A 194 -14.26 8.36 7.67
CA PRO A 194 -15.60 8.67 8.13
C PRO A 194 -16.08 7.76 9.27
N ILE A 195 -15.70 6.49 9.25
CA ILE A 195 -16.07 5.54 10.30
C ILE A 195 -15.31 5.85 11.60
N ASN A 196 -14.02 6.18 11.52
CA ASN A 196 -13.24 6.61 12.68
C ASN A 196 -13.81 7.90 13.30
N TRP A 197 -14.23 8.85 12.46
CA TRP A 197 -14.91 10.06 12.91
C TRP A 197 -16.25 9.76 13.62
N LEU A 198 -17.00 8.74 13.18
CA LEU A 198 -18.20 8.26 13.86
C LEU A 198 -17.85 7.62 15.22
N PHE A 199 -16.82 6.78 15.27
CA PHE A 199 -16.38 6.13 16.52
C PHE A 199 -15.95 7.12 17.60
N ASP A 200 -15.38 8.26 17.22
CA ASP A 200 -15.05 9.33 18.16
C ASP A 200 -16.27 9.92 18.87
N ARG A 201 -17.50 9.68 18.36
CA ARG A 201 -18.77 10.17 18.90
C ARG A 201 -19.52 9.13 19.71
N ILE A 202 -19.15 7.87 19.63
CA ILE A 202 -19.78 6.80 20.39
C ILE A 202 -19.25 6.84 21.83
N PRO A 203 -20.10 7.09 22.85
CA PRO A 203 -19.66 7.11 24.24
C PRO A 203 -19.00 5.78 24.63
N GLY A 204 -17.82 5.87 25.25
CA GLY A 204 -17.06 4.71 25.70
C GLY A 204 -16.11 4.13 24.62
N PHE A 205 -16.45 4.21 23.34
CA PHE A 205 -15.58 3.70 22.27
C PHE A 205 -14.30 4.54 22.12
N ASN A 206 -14.38 5.84 22.35
CA ASN A 206 -13.25 6.75 22.37
C ASN A 206 -12.28 6.54 23.54
N LYS A 207 -12.69 5.80 24.58
CA LYS A 207 -11.88 5.48 25.76
C LYS A 207 -11.10 4.18 25.61
N ILE A 208 -11.41 3.36 24.62
CA ILE A 208 -10.68 2.12 24.35
C ILE A 208 -9.34 2.50 23.69
N ASP A 209 -8.27 2.44 24.47
CA ASP A 209 -6.92 2.66 24.00
C ASP A 209 -6.11 1.37 24.11
N PHE A 210 -6.04 0.63 23.00
CA PHE A 210 -5.35 -0.63 22.90
C PHE A 210 -4.22 -0.50 21.87
N ASN A 211 -3.10 0.04 22.31
CA ASN A 211 -1.90 0.27 21.51
C ASN A 211 -0.72 -0.56 22.03
N MET A 212 0.44 -0.47 21.36
CA MET A 212 1.64 -1.21 21.75
C MET A 212 2.17 -0.84 23.13
N GLU A 213 1.99 0.41 23.56
CA GLU A 213 2.39 0.88 24.90
C GLU A 213 1.49 0.24 25.96
N THR A 214 0.18 0.24 25.73
CA THR A 214 -0.81 -0.44 26.57
C THR A 214 -0.52 -1.93 26.67
N LEU A 215 -0.21 -2.59 25.55
CA LEU A 215 0.20 -4.00 25.55
C LEU A 215 1.43 -4.25 26.41
N ARG A 216 2.47 -3.43 26.27
CA ARG A 216 3.69 -3.54 27.11
C ARG A 216 3.40 -3.31 28.59
N LYS A 217 2.55 -2.33 28.91
CA LYS A 217 2.21 -1.98 30.30
C LYS A 217 1.45 -3.11 31.00
N TYR A 218 0.47 -3.72 30.34
CA TYR A 218 -0.38 -4.75 30.95
C TYR A 218 0.21 -6.16 30.83
N PHE A 219 0.92 -6.47 29.76
CA PHE A 219 1.44 -7.80 29.45
C PHE A 219 2.97 -7.92 29.63
N GLY A 220 3.66 -6.85 29.99
CA GLY A 220 5.11 -6.86 30.24
C GLY A 220 5.90 -7.40 29.04
N VAL A 221 6.66 -8.47 29.23
CA VAL A 221 7.46 -9.12 28.17
C VAL A 221 6.57 -9.62 27.01
N PHE A 222 5.39 -10.14 27.33
CA PHE A 222 4.44 -10.66 26.30
C PHE A 222 3.85 -9.54 25.41
N GLY A 223 3.87 -8.29 25.87
CA GLY A 223 3.48 -7.13 25.07
C GLY A 223 4.60 -6.57 24.17
N GLN A 224 5.78 -7.18 24.14
CA GLN A 224 6.85 -6.78 23.23
C GLN A 224 6.62 -7.30 21.81
N PRO A 225 7.01 -6.56 20.76
CA PRO A 225 6.80 -6.97 19.36
C PRO A 225 7.26 -8.39 19.05
N LEU A 226 8.43 -8.78 19.57
CA LEU A 226 8.99 -10.12 19.39
C LEU A 226 8.05 -11.21 19.96
N MET A 227 7.54 -11.01 21.17
CA MET A 227 6.64 -11.98 21.81
C MET A 227 5.26 -11.99 21.15
N ILE A 228 4.77 -10.83 20.71
CA ILE A 228 3.53 -10.74 19.94
C ILE A 228 3.68 -11.51 18.63
N GLY A 229 4.80 -11.34 17.91
CA GLY A 229 5.09 -12.10 16.70
C GLY A 229 5.09 -13.60 16.94
N LEU A 230 5.75 -14.04 18.02
CA LEU A 230 5.77 -15.45 18.44
C LEU A 230 4.36 -15.98 18.70
N ILE A 231 3.58 -15.30 19.55
CA ILE A 231 2.23 -15.73 19.94
C ILE A 231 1.30 -15.79 18.73
N LEU A 232 1.30 -14.74 17.89
CA LEU A 232 0.47 -14.70 16.69
C LEU A 232 0.88 -15.76 15.67
N GLY A 233 2.18 -15.97 15.46
CA GLY A 233 2.66 -16.99 14.55
C GLY A 233 2.32 -18.40 15.01
N VAL A 234 2.47 -18.70 16.31
CA VAL A 234 2.04 -19.98 16.90
C VAL A 234 0.52 -20.16 16.74
N GLY A 235 -0.27 -19.11 17.04
CA GLY A 235 -1.72 -19.13 16.89
C GLY A 235 -2.16 -19.39 15.46
N ILE A 236 -1.56 -18.70 14.48
CA ILE A 236 -1.81 -18.94 13.06
C ILE A 236 -1.40 -20.38 12.68
N GLY A 237 -0.27 -20.87 13.18
CA GLY A 237 0.18 -22.24 12.95
C GLY A 237 -0.86 -23.28 13.41
N PHE A 238 -1.39 -23.15 14.62
CA PHE A 238 -2.46 -24.04 15.11
C PHE A 238 -3.76 -23.90 14.30
N LEU A 239 -4.17 -22.69 13.95
CA LEU A 239 -5.33 -22.48 13.06
C LEU A 239 -5.13 -23.10 11.67
N SER A 240 -3.87 -23.25 11.24
CA SER A 240 -3.49 -23.90 9.99
C SER A 240 -3.45 -25.44 10.09
N GLY A 241 -3.69 -26.02 11.27
CA GLY A 241 -3.59 -27.43 11.52
C GLY A 241 -2.14 -27.94 11.64
N TYR A 242 -1.17 -27.06 11.91
CA TYR A 242 0.22 -27.43 12.10
C TYR A 242 0.43 -28.16 13.43
N ASP A 243 1.38 -29.10 13.44
CA ASP A 243 1.86 -29.66 14.67
C ASP A 243 2.58 -28.61 15.56
N PRO A 244 2.81 -28.91 16.86
CA PRO A 244 3.43 -27.96 17.78
C PRO A 244 4.80 -27.43 17.31
N TYR A 245 5.62 -28.24 16.66
CA TYR A 245 6.96 -27.85 16.20
C TYR A 245 6.85 -26.89 15.00
N GLN A 246 5.98 -27.20 14.05
CA GLN A 246 5.71 -26.36 12.89
C GLN A 246 5.08 -25.02 13.31
N ALA A 247 4.12 -25.06 14.24
CA ALA A 247 3.48 -23.86 14.77
C ALA A 247 4.49 -22.96 15.50
N PHE A 248 5.36 -23.56 16.34
CA PHE A 248 6.41 -22.82 17.02
C PHE A 248 7.45 -22.25 16.05
N GLY A 249 7.83 -23.02 15.02
CA GLY A 249 8.70 -22.55 13.93
C GLY A 249 8.12 -21.34 13.22
N LEU A 250 6.82 -21.33 12.89
CA LEU A 250 6.14 -20.17 12.33
C LEU A 250 6.16 -18.99 13.31
N GLY A 251 5.96 -19.25 14.60
CA GLY A 251 6.06 -18.24 15.65
C GLY A 251 7.42 -17.56 15.70
N ILE A 252 8.51 -18.33 15.65
CA ILE A 252 9.88 -17.80 15.60
C ILE A 252 10.09 -16.93 14.33
N ASN A 253 9.60 -17.40 13.18
CA ASN A 253 9.71 -16.63 11.93
C ASN A 253 8.97 -15.29 12.02
N MET A 254 7.77 -15.26 12.60
CA MET A 254 7.02 -14.02 12.82
C MET A 254 7.73 -13.09 13.82
N ALA A 255 8.26 -13.64 14.90
CA ALA A 255 9.06 -12.90 15.88
C ALA A 255 10.30 -12.24 15.24
N ALA A 256 11.01 -13.00 14.39
CA ALA A 256 12.16 -12.49 13.65
C ALA A 256 11.77 -11.33 12.71
N ALA A 257 10.67 -11.46 11.95
CA ALA A 257 10.17 -10.40 11.09
C ALA A 257 9.83 -9.13 11.89
N MET A 258 9.11 -9.27 13.02
CA MET A 258 8.75 -8.14 13.90
C MET A 258 9.97 -7.46 14.56
N MET A 259 11.09 -8.15 14.66
CA MET A 259 12.34 -7.59 15.16
C MET A 259 13.17 -6.91 14.06
N LEU A 260 13.18 -7.47 12.85
CA LEU A 260 14.06 -7.02 11.76
C LEU A 260 13.45 -5.84 10.98
N LEU A 261 12.13 -5.83 10.74
CA LEU A 261 11.48 -4.76 9.96
C LEU A 261 11.73 -3.37 10.54
N PRO A 262 11.58 -3.11 11.86
CA PRO A 262 11.89 -1.79 12.43
C PRO A 262 13.34 -1.35 12.22
N LYS A 263 14.29 -2.30 12.28
CA LYS A 263 15.72 -1.99 12.08
C LYS A 263 16.01 -1.58 10.65
N MET A 264 15.43 -2.27 9.67
CA MET A 264 15.58 -1.93 8.25
C MET A 264 14.93 -0.58 7.93
N THR A 265 13.75 -0.32 8.49
CA THR A 265 13.08 0.99 8.34
C THR A 265 13.90 2.12 8.94
N HIS A 266 14.51 1.92 10.10
CA HIS A 266 15.39 2.93 10.71
C HIS A 266 16.58 3.28 9.81
N LEU A 267 17.26 2.28 9.23
CA LEU A 267 18.34 2.50 8.26
C LEU A 267 17.86 3.26 7.03
N PHE A 268 16.65 2.97 6.55
CA PHE A 268 16.06 3.67 5.41
C PHE A 268 15.85 5.16 5.73
N VAL A 269 15.28 5.47 6.89
CA VAL A 269 15.06 6.84 7.36
C VAL A 269 16.38 7.59 7.53
N GLU A 270 17.39 6.93 8.09
CA GLU A 270 18.74 7.48 8.28
C GLU A 270 19.37 7.89 6.93
N GLY A 271 19.24 7.03 5.90
CA GLY A 271 19.71 7.33 4.55
C GLY A 271 18.97 8.50 3.88
N LEU A 272 17.69 8.70 4.18
CA LEU A 272 16.89 9.80 3.62
C LEU A 272 17.08 11.14 4.31
N LYS A 273 17.49 11.16 5.57
CA LYS A 273 17.57 12.37 6.38
C LYS A 273 18.41 13.50 5.75
N PRO A 274 19.63 13.25 5.22
CA PRO A 274 20.44 14.31 4.59
C PRO A 274 19.75 14.93 3.37
N ILE A 275 19.01 14.11 2.61
CA ILE A 275 18.29 14.55 1.40
C ILE A 275 17.09 15.40 1.78
N SER A 276 16.29 14.95 2.75
CA SER A 276 15.13 15.70 3.25
C SER A 276 15.52 17.07 3.81
N GLU A 277 16.59 17.14 4.60
CA GLU A 277 17.10 18.40 5.13
C GLU A 277 17.57 19.36 4.03
N GLN A 278 18.27 18.84 3.03
CA GLN A 278 18.73 19.65 1.90
C GLN A 278 17.60 20.07 0.97
N ALA A 279 16.67 19.16 0.68
CA ALA A 279 15.47 19.46 -0.10
C ALA A 279 14.68 20.61 0.55
N ARG A 280 14.50 20.58 1.87
CA ARG A 280 13.84 21.64 2.62
C ARG A 280 14.54 22.99 2.43
N LYS A 281 15.89 23.05 2.59
CA LYS A 281 16.67 24.28 2.39
C LYS A 281 16.53 24.87 0.99
N VAL A 282 16.51 24.01 -0.04
CA VAL A 282 16.38 24.46 -1.44
C VAL A 282 14.96 24.91 -1.74
N THR A 283 13.96 24.21 -1.22
CA THR A 283 12.54 24.50 -1.43
C THR A 283 12.12 25.80 -0.74
N ASP A 284 12.56 26.02 0.48
CA ASP A 284 12.28 27.26 1.23
C ASP A 284 12.81 28.49 0.48
N LYS A 285 13.95 28.36 -0.23
CA LYS A 285 14.51 29.43 -1.05
C LYS A 285 13.79 29.66 -2.40
N LYS A 286 13.42 28.56 -3.11
CA LYS A 286 12.88 28.64 -4.49
C LYS A 286 11.37 28.82 -4.55
N PHE A 287 10.61 28.24 -3.63
CA PHE A 287 9.15 28.18 -3.70
C PHE A 287 8.44 29.03 -2.64
N LYS A 288 9.10 30.09 -2.14
CA LYS A 288 8.52 31.07 -1.19
C LYS A 288 7.79 30.41 0.00
N GLY A 289 8.43 29.40 0.63
CA GLY A 289 7.88 28.70 1.79
C GLY A 289 6.94 27.54 1.48
N ARG A 290 6.77 27.14 0.21
CA ARG A 290 5.98 25.95 -0.15
C ARG A 290 6.73 24.68 0.20
N LYS A 291 6.11 23.79 0.99
CA LYS A 291 6.65 22.47 1.35
C LYS A 291 6.39 21.47 0.22
N ILE A 292 7.42 21.03 -0.48
CA ILE A 292 7.34 19.86 -1.37
C ILE A 292 7.60 18.61 -0.52
N LEU A 293 6.72 17.62 -0.67
CA LEU A 293 6.77 16.33 0.04
C LEU A 293 7.34 15.27 -0.89
N ILE A 294 8.30 14.49 -0.39
CA ILE A 294 8.92 13.41 -1.17
C ILE A 294 8.04 12.17 -1.05
N GLY A 295 7.50 11.72 -2.18
CA GLY A 295 6.67 10.53 -2.28
C GLY A 295 7.52 9.26 -2.29
N LEU A 296 7.40 8.42 -1.26
CA LEU A 296 8.15 7.20 -1.06
C LEU A 296 7.26 5.95 -1.07
N ASP A 297 7.91 4.79 -1.19
CA ASP A 297 7.29 3.48 -1.02
C ASP A 297 6.77 3.31 0.43
N PRO A 298 5.57 2.73 0.62
CA PRO A 298 5.02 2.49 1.96
C PRO A 298 5.80 1.45 2.78
N ALA A 299 6.78 0.75 2.23
CA ALA A 299 7.66 -0.14 3.00
C ALA A 299 8.32 0.58 4.18
N VAL A 300 8.56 1.91 4.06
CA VAL A 300 9.10 2.73 5.14
C VAL A 300 8.22 2.80 6.39
N LEU A 301 6.93 2.45 6.26
CA LEU A 301 5.96 2.44 7.36
C LEU A 301 5.94 1.10 8.12
N LEU A 302 6.50 0.04 7.54
CA LEU A 302 6.38 -1.32 8.06
C LEU A 302 7.25 -1.60 9.29
N GLY A 303 8.12 -0.67 9.66
CA GLY A 303 8.86 -0.74 10.92
C GLY A 303 8.03 -0.53 12.17
N ASP A 304 6.76 -0.13 12.04
CA ASP A 304 5.88 0.09 13.17
C ASP A 304 5.27 -1.23 13.68
N ALA A 305 5.42 -1.50 14.98
CA ALA A 305 4.96 -2.75 15.56
C ALA A 305 3.42 -2.90 15.58
N ALA A 306 2.68 -1.78 15.69
CA ALA A 306 1.22 -1.82 15.64
C ALA A 306 0.73 -2.17 14.23
N VAL A 307 1.45 -1.73 13.18
CA VAL A 307 1.18 -2.11 11.79
C VAL A 307 1.30 -3.61 11.61
N ILE A 308 2.43 -4.20 12.02
CA ILE A 308 2.65 -5.65 11.86
C ILE A 308 1.67 -6.45 12.71
N THR A 309 1.43 -6.03 13.96
CA THR A 309 0.46 -6.70 14.84
C THR A 309 -0.95 -6.67 14.23
N THR A 310 -1.40 -5.50 13.76
CA THR A 310 -2.70 -5.36 13.10
C THR A 310 -2.78 -6.25 11.84
N ALA A 311 -1.75 -6.25 11.01
CA ALA A 311 -1.70 -7.05 9.79
C ALA A 311 -1.80 -8.56 10.08
N LEU A 312 -1.06 -9.06 11.07
CA LEU A 312 -1.10 -10.49 11.45
C LEU A 312 -2.48 -10.89 11.99
N LEU A 313 -3.10 -10.04 12.83
CA LEU A 313 -4.45 -10.28 13.33
C LEU A 313 -5.51 -10.22 12.21
N MET A 314 -5.30 -9.41 11.18
CA MET A 314 -6.20 -9.35 10.03
C MET A 314 -6.18 -10.63 9.18
N VAL A 315 -5.13 -11.47 9.24
CA VAL A 315 -5.08 -12.73 8.47
C VAL A 315 -6.28 -13.64 8.78
N PRO A 316 -6.48 -14.10 10.01
CA PRO A 316 -7.63 -14.95 10.34
C PRO A 316 -8.97 -14.22 10.15
N ILE A 317 -9.02 -12.89 10.38
CA ILE A 317 -10.24 -12.09 10.18
C ILE A 317 -10.64 -12.10 8.71
N LEU A 318 -9.72 -11.86 7.77
CA LEU A 318 -10.03 -11.84 6.34
C LEU A 318 -10.41 -13.24 5.83
N LEU A 319 -9.78 -14.29 6.32
CA LEU A 319 -10.19 -15.65 5.99
C LEU A 319 -11.59 -15.98 6.51
N GLY A 320 -11.91 -15.55 7.73
CA GLY A 320 -13.28 -15.65 8.27
C GLY A 320 -14.30 -14.86 7.43
N LEU A 321 -13.96 -13.62 7.04
CA LEU A 321 -14.81 -12.81 6.15
C LEU A 321 -15.03 -13.46 4.79
N ALA A 322 -14.02 -14.11 4.22
CA ALA A 322 -14.14 -14.82 2.95
C ALA A 322 -15.24 -15.88 2.97
N VAL A 323 -15.45 -16.51 4.13
CA VAL A 323 -16.48 -17.53 4.35
C VAL A 323 -17.85 -16.92 4.63
N ILE A 324 -17.88 -15.85 5.42
CA ILE A 324 -19.13 -15.27 5.97
C ILE A 324 -19.81 -14.35 4.95
N ILE A 325 -19.04 -13.64 4.09
CA ILE A 325 -19.60 -12.67 3.15
C ILE A 325 -20.47 -13.38 2.11
N PRO A 326 -21.79 -13.11 2.01
CA PRO A 326 -22.67 -13.76 1.06
C PRO A 326 -22.27 -13.44 -0.39
N GLY A 327 -22.22 -14.47 -1.25
CA GLY A 327 -21.90 -14.31 -2.67
C GLY A 327 -20.42 -14.04 -2.98
N ASN A 328 -19.55 -14.00 -1.97
CA ASN A 328 -18.11 -13.95 -2.17
C ASN A 328 -17.61 -15.26 -2.78
N LYS A 329 -16.71 -15.13 -3.78
CA LYS A 329 -15.99 -16.24 -4.41
C LYS A 329 -14.48 -16.10 -4.27
N LEU A 330 -13.99 -14.96 -3.76
CA LEU A 330 -12.59 -14.66 -3.59
C LEU A 330 -12.04 -15.29 -2.31
N LEU A 331 -10.99 -16.10 -2.47
CA LEU A 331 -10.16 -16.61 -1.40
C LEU A 331 -8.93 -15.73 -1.23
N PRO A 332 -8.81 -14.95 -0.15
CA PRO A 332 -7.57 -14.22 0.15
C PRO A 332 -6.43 -15.19 0.35
N PHE A 333 -5.30 -14.96 -0.33
CA PHE A 333 -4.16 -15.85 -0.23
C PHE A 333 -2.83 -15.09 -0.31
N ALA A 334 -2.38 -14.71 -1.50
CA ALA A 334 -1.05 -14.13 -1.67
C ALA A 334 -0.95 -12.71 -1.09
N ASP A 335 -2.02 -11.93 -1.16
CA ASP A 335 -2.07 -10.56 -0.62
C ASP A 335 -2.16 -10.50 0.91
N LEU A 336 -2.38 -11.63 1.61
CA LEU A 336 -2.31 -11.67 3.07
C LEU A 336 -0.90 -11.35 3.57
N ALA A 337 0.15 -11.71 2.83
CA ALA A 337 1.52 -11.32 3.15
C ALA A 337 1.77 -9.81 2.94
N ALA A 338 0.96 -9.14 2.12
CA ALA A 338 1.05 -7.70 1.85
C ALA A 338 0.12 -6.86 2.75
N LEU A 339 -0.59 -7.45 3.70
CA LEU A 339 -1.47 -6.74 4.63
C LEU A 339 -0.79 -5.58 5.37
N PRO A 340 0.49 -5.68 5.81
CA PRO A 340 1.15 -4.56 6.46
C PRO A 340 1.07 -3.25 5.65
N TYR A 341 1.22 -3.31 4.32
CA TYR A 341 1.08 -2.14 3.45
C TYR A 341 -0.35 -1.56 3.48
N LYS A 342 -1.36 -2.43 3.52
CA LYS A 342 -2.77 -2.05 3.41
C LYS A 342 -3.35 -1.48 4.71
N VAL A 343 -2.81 -1.88 5.87
CA VAL A 343 -3.28 -1.43 7.18
C VAL A 343 -2.51 -0.22 7.72
N ALA A 344 -1.30 0.05 7.22
CA ALA A 344 -0.39 1.05 7.76
C ALA A 344 -1.04 2.42 7.98
N MET A 345 -1.72 2.96 6.97
CA MET A 345 -2.33 4.29 7.07
C MET A 345 -3.56 4.32 7.99
N VAL A 346 -4.26 3.19 8.14
CA VAL A 346 -5.37 3.07 9.10
C VAL A 346 -4.83 3.03 10.53
N VAL A 347 -3.70 2.36 10.76
CA VAL A 347 -3.01 2.36 12.05
C VAL A 347 -2.54 3.78 12.41
N ALA A 348 -1.98 4.52 11.47
CA ALA A 348 -1.64 5.92 11.69
C ALA A 348 -2.87 6.79 12.00
N LEU A 349 -3.99 6.59 11.30
CA LEU A 349 -5.25 7.30 11.52
C LEU A 349 -5.78 7.10 12.96
N THR A 350 -5.59 5.91 13.53
CA THR A 350 -6.03 5.56 14.89
C THR A 350 -4.96 5.82 15.95
N ASN A 351 -3.84 6.44 15.55
CA ASN A 351 -2.68 6.68 16.42
C ASN A 351 -2.15 5.39 17.09
N GLY A 352 -2.06 4.32 16.30
CA GLY A 352 -1.55 3.02 16.76
C GLY A 352 -2.53 2.19 17.60
N ASN A 353 -3.79 2.59 17.69
CA ASN A 353 -4.81 1.81 18.41
C ASN A 353 -5.19 0.58 17.59
N ILE A 354 -4.68 -0.59 18.00
CA ILE A 354 -4.82 -1.87 17.28
C ILE A 354 -6.30 -2.29 17.20
N PHE A 355 -7.06 -2.15 18.30
CA PHE A 355 -8.46 -2.54 18.33
C PHE A 355 -9.30 -1.74 17.32
N ARG A 356 -9.14 -0.41 17.32
CA ARG A 356 -9.83 0.46 16.36
C ARG A 356 -9.40 0.17 14.93
N SER A 357 -8.09 -0.05 14.72
CA SER A 357 -7.53 -0.38 13.40
C SER A 357 -8.12 -1.67 12.84
N LEU A 358 -8.24 -2.71 13.67
CA LEU A 358 -8.85 -3.98 13.26
C LEU A 358 -10.29 -3.81 12.79
N ILE A 359 -11.12 -3.07 13.55
CA ILE A 359 -12.52 -2.85 13.18
C ILE A 359 -12.60 -2.04 11.87
N LEU A 360 -11.83 -0.95 11.77
CA LEU A 360 -11.81 -0.10 10.58
C LEU A 360 -11.33 -0.86 9.35
N CYS A 361 -10.26 -1.65 9.47
CA CYS A 361 -9.76 -2.49 8.39
C CYS A 361 -10.77 -3.57 8.01
N THR A 362 -11.39 -4.24 8.99
CA THR A 362 -12.41 -5.25 8.73
C THR A 362 -13.53 -4.70 7.86
N ILE A 363 -14.06 -3.53 8.21
CA ILE A 363 -15.12 -2.87 7.43
C ILE A 363 -14.59 -2.42 6.06
N ALA A 364 -13.38 -1.85 6.01
CA ALA A 364 -12.80 -1.35 4.77
C ALA A 364 -12.49 -2.46 3.76
N PHE A 365 -12.21 -3.69 4.21
CA PHE A 365 -11.95 -4.83 3.33
C PHE A 365 -13.22 -5.50 2.78
N ILE A 366 -14.41 -5.29 3.35
CA ILE A 366 -15.64 -5.91 2.83
C ILE A 366 -15.85 -5.65 1.32
N PRO A 367 -15.75 -4.42 0.80
CA PRO A 367 -15.88 -4.17 -0.63
C PRO A 367 -14.90 -4.96 -1.50
N TYR A 368 -13.68 -5.23 -1.00
CA TYR A 368 -12.66 -5.95 -1.77
C TYR A 368 -13.09 -7.37 -2.15
N PHE A 369 -13.85 -8.04 -1.29
CA PHE A 369 -14.35 -9.38 -1.57
C PHE A 369 -15.34 -9.40 -2.73
N TYR A 370 -16.28 -8.45 -2.75
CA TYR A 370 -17.24 -8.29 -3.86
C TYR A 370 -16.51 -7.87 -5.12
N LEU A 371 -15.64 -6.87 -5.04
CA LEU A 371 -14.90 -6.37 -6.20
C LEU A 371 -13.95 -7.43 -6.76
N GLY A 372 -13.27 -8.19 -5.88
CA GLY A 372 -12.42 -9.31 -6.29
C GLY A 372 -13.20 -10.42 -6.99
N THR A 373 -14.41 -10.71 -6.51
CA THR A 373 -15.32 -11.67 -7.17
C THR A 373 -15.76 -11.17 -8.54
N TRP A 374 -16.16 -9.89 -8.65
CA TRP A 374 -16.67 -9.30 -9.89
C TRP A 374 -15.59 -9.08 -10.95
N THR A 375 -14.37 -8.75 -10.54
CA THR A 375 -13.26 -8.50 -11.46
C THR A 375 -12.49 -9.75 -11.85
N ALA A 376 -12.72 -10.89 -11.19
CA ALA A 376 -12.00 -12.13 -11.45
C ALA A 376 -12.00 -12.58 -12.93
N PRO A 377 -13.11 -12.55 -13.68
CA PRO A 377 -13.09 -12.92 -15.11
C PRO A 377 -12.11 -12.03 -15.92
N MET A 378 -12.15 -10.72 -15.70
CA MET A 378 -11.30 -9.76 -16.38
C MET A 378 -9.81 -9.95 -15.99
N VAL A 379 -9.51 -10.12 -14.70
CA VAL A 379 -8.14 -10.33 -14.22
C VAL A 379 -7.57 -11.63 -14.78
N THR A 380 -8.38 -12.69 -14.83
CA THR A 380 -8.02 -14.00 -15.41
C THR A 380 -7.71 -13.88 -16.90
N ALA A 381 -8.59 -13.22 -17.68
CA ALA A 381 -8.38 -12.97 -19.10
C ALA A 381 -7.12 -12.15 -19.36
N ALA A 382 -6.91 -11.08 -18.58
CA ALA A 382 -5.72 -10.24 -18.69
C ALA A 382 -4.42 -11.02 -18.38
N ALA A 383 -4.43 -11.84 -17.33
CA ALA A 383 -3.29 -12.70 -16.99
C ALA A 383 -2.95 -13.69 -18.11
N THR A 384 -3.96 -14.29 -18.73
CA THR A 384 -3.78 -15.19 -19.88
C THR A 384 -3.17 -14.44 -21.07
N THR A 385 -3.64 -13.23 -21.36
CA THR A 385 -3.15 -12.40 -22.48
C THR A 385 -1.66 -12.03 -22.31
N VAL A 386 -1.20 -11.86 -21.08
CA VAL A 386 0.22 -11.52 -20.81
C VAL A 386 1.10 -12.76 -20.54
N GLY A 387 0.62 -13.97 -20.81
CA GLY A 387 1.38 -15.22 -20.71
C GLY A 387 1.49 -15.79 -19.29
N LEU A 388 0.60 -15.37 -18.38
CA LEU A 388 0.53 -15.91 -17.01
C LEU A 388 -0.55 -16.99 -16.86
N GLY A 389 -1.19 -17.40 -17.97
CA GLY A 389 -2.29 -18.37 -17.97
C GLY A 389 -1.94 -19.73 -17.35
N ASP A 390 -0.73 -20.21 -17.60
CA ASP A 390 -0.25 -21.50 -17.06
C ASP A 390 -0.12 -21.51 -15.52
N SER A 391 -0.07 -20.33 -14.91
CA SER A 391 -0.02 -20.20 -13.45
C SER A 391 -1.40 -20.28 -12.80
N ILE A 392 -2.47 -20.31 -13.59
CA ILE A 392 -3.86 -20.35 -13.10
C ILE A 392 -4.26 -21.81 -12.88
N PRO A 393 -4.68 -22.21 -11.65
CA PRO A 393 -5.14 -23.55 -11.41
C PRO A 393 -6.36 -23.90 -12.29
N ALA A 394 -6.40 -25.13 -12.81
CA ALA A 394 -7.47 -25.58 -13.67
C ALA A 394 -8.86 -25.42 -13.04
N GLY A 395 -9.79 -24.82 -13.77
CA GLY A 395 -11.17 -24.57 -13.31
C GLY A 395 -11.32 -23.40 -12.31
N MET A 396 -10.25 -22.67 -12.02
CA MET A 396 -10.28 -21.50 -11.15
C MET A 396 -10.14 -20.19 -11.92
N MET A 397 -10.63 -19.11 -11.35
CA MET A 397 -10.32 -17.74 -11.75
C MET A 397 -9.32 -17.13 -10.78
N ILE A 398 -8.64 -16.09 -11.20
CA ILE A 398 -7.74 -15.33 -10.33
C ILE A 398 -8.21 -13.91 -10.11
N SER A 399 -7.85 -13.37 -8.96
CA SER A 399 -8.03 -11.96 -8.61
C SER A 399 -6.91 -11.55 -7.65
N SER A 400 -7.06 -10.43 -6.97
CA SER A 400 -6.14 -9.92 -5.95
C SER A 400 -6.90 -8.98 -5.02
N LEU A 401 -6.40 -8.74 -3.82
CA LEU A 401 -6.86 -7.63 -2.98
C LEU A 401 -6.17 -6.30 -3.37
N THR A 402 -5.71 -6.19 -4.62
CA THR A 402 -4.95 -5.04 -5.14
C THR A 402 -5.42 -4.69 -6.57
N GLY A 403 -5.02 -3.56 -7.09
CA GLY A 403 -5.38 -3.12 -8.44
C GLY A 403 -6.84 -2.66 -8.53
N THR A 404 -7.59 -3.21 -9.49
CA THR A 404 -9.00 -2.83 -9.71
C THR A 404 -9.97 -3.40 -8.67
N THR A 405 -9.52 -4.20 -7.74
CA THR A 405 -10.35 -4.69 -6.62
C THR A 405 -10.45 -3.70 -5.47
N MET A 406 -9.64 -2.65 -5.49
CA MET A 406 -9.76 -1.57 -4.51
C MET A 406 -10.90 -0.62 -4.94
N PRO A 407 -11.74 -0.13 -4.01
CA PRO A 407 -12.96 0.61 -4.35
C PRO A 407 -12.74 1.79 -5.31
N ILE A 408 -11.75 2.62 -5.05
CA ILE A 408 -11.52 3.82 -5.87
C ILE A 408 -10.96 3.48 -7.25
N THR A 409 -10.01 2.57 -7.34
CA THR A 409 -9.46 2.13 -8.62
C THR A 409 -10.51 1.41 -9.46
N PHE A 410 -11.41 0.66 -8.82
CA PHE A 410 -12.56 0.06 -9.49
C PHE A 410 -13.52 1.13 -10.04
N ILE A 411 -13.82 2.16 -9.26
CA ILE A 411 -14.66 3.28 -9.72
C ILE A 411 -14.00 3.95 -10.93
N ILE A 412 -12.71 4.27 -10.85
CA ILE A 412 -11.97 4.88 -11.97
C ILE A 412 -12.02 3.97 -13.19
N TYR A 413 -11.71 2.67 -13.06
CA TYR A 413 -11.81 1.70 -14.14
C TYR A 413 -13.19 1.71 -14.78
N LYS A 414 -14.25 1.59 -13.98
CA LYS A 414 -15.65 1.59 -14.49
C LYS A 414 -16.06 2.90 -15.17
N VAL A 415 -15.54 4.02 -14.70
CA VAL A 415 -15.74 5.32 -15.34
C VAL A 415 -15.20 5.33 -16.77
N PHE A 416 -13.99 4.84 -16.97
CA PHE A 416 -13.32 4.90 -18.27
C PHE A 416 -13.75 3.78 -19.24
N VAL A 417 -14.31 2.69 -18.73
CA VAL A 417 -14.92 1.62 -19.56
C VAL A 417 -16.39 1.89 -19.87
N GLY A 418 -17.06 2.67 -19.03
CA GLY A 418 -18.48 2.97 -19.15
C GLY A 418 -18.80 4.18 -20.05
N ASN A 419 -20.04 4.63 -19.97
CA ASN A 419 -20.46 5.87 -20.62
C ASN A 419 -19.92 7.07 -19.86
N LEU A 420 -18.88 7.73 -20.40
CA LEU A 420 -18.17 8.84 -19.76
C LEU A 420 -19.09 10.00 -19.38
N MET A 421 -20.18 10.24 -20.10
CA MET A 421 -21.13 11.32 -19.78
C MET A 421 -21.83 11.08 -18.44
N ILE A 422 -22.07 9.83 -18.08
CA ILE A 422 -22.74 9.46 -16.83
C ILE A 422 -21.72 9.23 -15.71
N THR A 423 -20.64 8.55 -16.03
CA THR A 423 -19.68 8.04 -15.04
C THR A 423 -18.70 9.10 -14.53
N VAL A 424 -18.32 10.08 -15.38
CA VAL A 424 -17.43 11.19 -14.97
C VAL A 424 -18.07 12.08 -13.88
N PRO A 425 -19.33 12.52 -13.97
CA PRO A 425 -19.98 13.25 -12.88
C PRO A 425 -20.01 12.46 -11.56
N ILE A 426 -20.22 11.15 -11.61
CA ILE A 426 -20.19 10.29 -10.42
C ILE A 426 -18.78 10.28 -9.79
N LEU A 427 -17.73 10.12 -10.60
CA LEU A 427 -16.35 10.15 -10.13
C LEU A 427 -16.00 11.49 -9.49
N LEU A 428 -16.38 12.59 -10.12
CA LEU A 428 -16.19 13.94 -9.58
C LEU A 428 -16.95 14.11 -8.25
N GLY A 429 -18.20 13.63 -8.16
CA GLY A 429 -18.96 13.65 -6.92
C GLY A 429 -18.26 12.90 -5.79
N VAL A 430 -17.76 11.68 -6.06
CA VAL A 430 -17.00 10.88 -5.10
C VAL A 430 -15.70 11.61 -4.69
N PHE A 431 -14.97 12.15 -5.67
CA PHE A 431 -13.73 12.89 -5.41
C PHE A 431 -13.98 14.12 -4.51
N PHE A 432 -14.98 14.94 -4.81
CA PHE A 432 -15.30 16.12 -4.02
C PHE A 432 -15.85 15.77 -2.63
N ALA A 433 -16.59 14.68 -2.50
CA ALA A 433 -17.06 14.19 -1.20
C ALA A 433 -15.88 13.78 -0.31
N ILE A 434 -14.92 13.01 -0.85
CA ILE A 434 -13.70 12.61 -0.14
C ILE A 434 -12.86 13.85 0.20
N TRP A 435 -12.67 14.74 -0.75
CA TRP A 435 -11.92 15.99 -0.55
C TRP A 435 -12.50 16.84 0.57
N PHE A 436 -13.83 17.10 0.52
CA PHE A 436 -14.52 17.88 1.56
C PHE A 436 -14.35 17.21 2.95
N PHE A 437 -14.50 15.89 3.01
CA PHE A 437 -14.39 15.18 4.28
C PHE A 437 -12.96 15.21 4.83
N MET A 438 -11.97 14.97 3.99
CA MET A 438 -10.56 14.99 4.38
C MET A 438 -10.12 16.39 4.82
N GLU A 439 -10.36 17.43 4.02
CA GLU A 439 -9.89 18.78 4.35
C GLU A 439 -10.65 19.44 5.51
N LYS A 440 -11.96 19.21 5.62
CA LYS A 440 -12.76 19.91 6.66
C LYS A 440 -12.94 19.11 7.96
N LYS A 441 -12.85 17.82 7.92
CA LYS A 441 -13.15 16.97 9.09
C LYS A 441 -11.94 16.26 9.68
N VAL A 442 -10.93 15.95 8.88
CA VAL A 442 -9.77 15.18 9.30
C VAL A 442 -8.57 16.08 9.57
N MET A 443 -8.22 16.92 8.61
CA MET A 443 -7.03 17.78 8.70
C MET A 443 -7.04 18.71 9.92
N PRO A 444 -8.12 19.43 10.26
CA PRO A 444 -8.15 20.29 11.45
C PRO A 444 -7.97 19.54 12.76
N LYS A 445 -8.47 18.31 12.86
CA LYS A 445 -8.31 17.49 14.08
C LYS A 445 -6.91 16.94 14.26
N VAL A 446 -6.21 16.69 13.16
CA VAL A 446 -4.80 16.28 13.19
C VAL A 446 -3.93 17.46 13.62
N GLU A 447 -4.27 18.70 13.24
CA GLU A 447 -3.59 19.92 13.67
C GLU A 447 -3.88 20.29 15.13
N LEU A 448 -5.13 20.16 15.60
CA LEU A 448 -5.53 20.49 16.97
C LEU A 448 -4.96 19.54 18.05
N ARG A 449 -4.64 18.30 17.70
CA ARG A 449 -3.97 17.37 18.63
C ARG A 449 -2.51 17.73 18.93
N ASP A 450 -1.92 18.66 18.19
CA ASP A 450 -0.54 19.14 18.43
C ASP A 450 -0.47 20.37 19.33
N SER A 451 -1.60 20.94 19.71
CA SER A 451 -1.68 22.14 20.59
C SER A 451 -2.03 21.78 22.04
N ILE A 452 -2.15 20.49 22.36
CA ILE A 452 -2.38 19.96 23.70
C ILE A 452 -1.22 19.01 24.06
#